data_fdc80ffd9cf5bca573a36bbeea05df64
#
_entry.id   fdc80ffd9cf5bca573a36bbeea05df64
#
_cell.length_a   1.000
_cell.length_b   1.000
_cell.length_c   1.000
_cell.angle_alpha   90.00
_cell.angle_beta   90.00
_cell.angle_gamma   90.00
#
_symmetry.space_group_name_H-M   'P 1'
#
loop_
_entity.id
_entity.type
_entity.pdbx_description
1 polymer ?
#
loop_
_entity_poly.entity_id
_entity_poly.type
_entity_poly.pdbx_seq_one_letter_code
_entity_poly.pdbx_strand_id
1 'polypeptide(L)'
;MPGRTKVKKKISTKPNDGKTPFRVKADSIEACNCQHGCNCQFGGYPNEGKCEAIIGFQVRDGRFGKISLNGLRAVVAFKYPKAIHEGHGHVILFVDDKASQEQADAFTTILSGKIGGMPWEALAGTIERFEGPIRRPIQMRLNGVRSELRIPGAVEMKFTPLRDPVSGQEKEVHIVYPKGGFFWNDGNMATTETMRAEHGDFRLEWPNRYAAAAEVNWTNQA
;
A
#
# COMPACT_ATOMS: atom_id res chain seq x y z
N MET A 1 4.71 -55.22 -15.46
CA MET A 1 4.79 -53.75 -15.45
C MET A 1 3.59 -53.22 -14.67
N PRO A 2 3.74 -52.62 -13.51
CA PRO A 2 2.62 -52.10 -12.74
C PRO A 2 2.23 -50.70 -13.20
N GLY A 3 0.92 -50.51 -13.39
CA GLY A 3 0.31 -49.30 -13.89
C GLY A 3 0.43 -48.09 -12.96
N ARG A 4 0.80 -46.96 -13.55
CA ARG A 4 0.83 -45.65 -12.86
C ARG A 4 -0.61 -45.16 -12.62
N THR A 5 -1.04 -45.21 -11.36
CA THR A 5 -2.30 -44.59 -10.91
C THR A 5 -2.14 -43.06 -10.92
N LYS A 6 -2.83 -42.38 -11.83
CA LYS A 6 -2.91 -40.91 -11.83
C LYS A 6 -3.76 -40.45 -10.63
N VAL A 7 -3.12 -39.89 -9.62
CA VAL A 7 -3.79 -39.20 -8.52
C VAL A 7 -4.37 -37.89 -9.07
N LYS A 8 -5.68 -37.85 -9.27
CA LYS A 8 -6.41 -36.60 -9.55
C LYS A 8 -6.41 -35.75 -8.28
N LYS A 9 -5.62 -34.70 -8.24
CA LYS A 9 -5.65 -33.66 -7.21
C LYS A 9 -7.02 -32.96 -7.28
N LYS A 10 -7.94 -33.24 -6.34
CA LYS A 10 -9.19 -32.49 -6.20
C LYS A 10 -8.83 -31.06 -5.82
N ILE A 11 -9.06 -30.12 -6.71
CA ILE A 11 -9.05 -28.67 -6.40
C ILE A 11 -10.29 -28.44 -5.52
N SER A 12 -10.07 -28.20 -4.24
CA SER A 12 -11.13 -27.80 -3.31
C SER A 12 -11.50 -26.36 -3.65
N THR A 13 -12.57 -26.17 -4.40
CA THR A 13 -13.21 -24.85 -4.53
C THR A 13 -14.00 -24.59 -3.25
N LYS A 14 -13.50 -23.67 -2.41
CA LYS A 14 -14.31 -23.12 -1.32
C LYS A 14 -15.60 -22.52 -1.90
N PRO A 15 -16.73 -22.54 -1.17
CA PRO A 15 -17.95 -21.90 -1.64
C PRO A 15 -17.68 -20.43 -1.94
N ASN A 16 -18.09 -19.97 -3.11
CA ASN A 16 -18.08 -18.55 -3.46
C ASN A 16 -19.12 -17.87 -2.54
N ASP A 17 -18.65 -17.05 -1.61
CA ASP A 17 -19.48 -16.30 -0.64
C ASP A 17 -20.25 -15.13 -1.30
N GLY A 18 -20.32 -15.09 -2.61
CA GLY A 18 -20.96 -14.05 -3.40
C GLY A 18 -20.12 -12.79 -3.58
N LYS A 19 -18.90 -12.75 -3.06
CA LYS A 19 -18.01 -11.61 -3.21
C LYS A 19 -17.33 -11.62 -4.57
N THR A 20 -17.23 -10.45 -5.21
CA THR A 20 -16.50 -10.32 -6.47
C THR A 20 -15.02 -10.66 -6.27
N PRO A 21 -14.46 -11.63 -7.03
CA PRO A 21 -13.07 -11.99 -6.92
C PRO A 21 -12.17 -10.86 -7.42
N PHE A 22 -11.08 -10.61 -6.70
CA PHE A 22 -10.04 -9.69 -7.16
C PHE A 22 -8.64 -10.25 -6.95
N ARG A 23 -7.71 -9.72 -7.71
CA ARG A 23 -6.26 -9.81 -7.51
C ARG A 23 -5.62 -8.49 -7.92
N VAL A 24 -4.59 -8.08 -7.21
CA VAL A 24 -3.79 -6.89 -7.49
C VAL A 24 -2.33 -7.22 -7.24
N LYS A 25 -1.50 -7.09 -8.29
CA LYS A 25 -0.05 -7.04 -8.20
C LYS A 25 0.38 -5.63 -8.58
N ALA A 26 1.02 -4.94 -7.68
CA ALA A 26 1.42 -3.56 -7.89
C ALA A 26 2.83 -3.29 -7.36
N ASP A 27 3.50 -2.33 -7.97
CA ASP A 27 4.62 -1.66 -7.33
C ASP A 27 4.06 -0.67 -6.33
N SER A 28 4.65 -0.65 -5.14
CA SER A 28 4.26 0.20 -4.03
C SER A 28 5.43 1.02 -3.55
N ILE A 29 5.17 2.27 -3.22
CA ILE A 29 6.07 3.14 -2.48
C ILE A 29 5.32 3.70 -1.28
N GLU A 30 5.88 3.55 -0.10
CA GLU A 30 5.25 3.98 1.14
C GLU A 30 6.19 4.78 2.02
N ALA A 31 5.64 5.74 2.75
CA ALA A 31 6.36 6.47 3.78
C ALA A 31 5.44 6.75 4.96
N CYS A 32 6.01 6.84 6.16
CA CYS A 32 5.29 7.22 7.36
C CYS A 32 6.12 8.11 8.30
N ASN A 33 5.47 8.66 9.30
CA ASN A 33 6.09 9.55 10.28
C ASN A 33 7.04 8.87 11.27
N CYS A 34 7.20 7.55 11.22
CA CYS A 34 8.13 6.83 12.09
C CYS A 34 9.59 7.05 11.68
N GLN A 35 10.51 6.68 12.58
CA GLN A 35 11.94 6.58 12.30
C GLN A 35 12.22 5.47 11.27
N HIS A 36 13.47 5.36 10.79
CA HIS A 36 13.90 4.35 9.83
C HIS A 36 13.47 2.94 10.27
N GLY A 37 12.95 2.18 9.31
CA GLY A 37 12.46 0.83 9.54
C GLY A 37 11.01 0.75 10.04
N CYS A 38 10.45 1.83 10.58
CA CYS A 38 9.11 1.89 11.18
C CYS A 38 8.85 0.82 12.26
N ASN A 39 8.70 1.21 13.51
CA ASN A 39 8.50 0.26 14.62
C ASN A 39 7.32 -0.70 14.42
N CYS A 40 6.26 -0.26 13.71
CA CYS A 40 5.10 -1.09 13.42
C CYS A 40 5.46 -2.31 12.56
N GLN A 41 6.52 -2.23 11.73
CA GLN A 41 7.02 -3.36 10.96
C GLN A 41 7.63 -4.47 11.85
N PHE A 42 7.99 -4.14 13.08
CA PHE A 42 8.57 -5.05 14.08
C PHE A 42 7.59 -5.36 15.24
N GLY A 43 6.29 -5.10 15.06
CA GLY A 43 5.27 -5.35 16.08
C GLY A 43 5.26 -4.32 17.22
N GLY A 44 5.92 -3.18 17.03
CA GLY A 44 5.95 -2.07 17.99
C GLY A 44 4.88 -1.02 17.74
N TYR A 45 4.97 0.08 18.48
CA TYR A 45 4.08 1.23 18.35
C TYR A 45 4.75 2.38 17.56
N PRO A 46 3.96 3.29 16.97
CA PRO A 46 4.50 4.46 16.27
C PRO A 46 5.41 5.31 17.17
N ASN A 47 6.55 5.74 16.62
CA ASN A 47 7.52 6.55 17.37
C ASN A 47 6.94 7.87 17.92
N GLU A 48 6.03 8.49 17.17
CA GLU A 48 5.41 9.77 17.52
C GLU A 48 4.07 9.58 18.27
N GLY A 49 3.76 8.36 18.75
CA GLY A 49 2.50 8.02 19.40
C GLY A 49 1.28 8.02 18.49
N LYS A 50 1.44 8.36 17.21
CA LYS A 50 0.42 8.42 16.15
C LYS A 50 0.97 7.87 14.84
N CYS A 51 0.10 7.40 13.94
CA CYS A 51 0.51 6.93 12.62
C CYS A 51 -0.01 7.88 11.52
N GLU A 52 0.90 8.45 10.74
CA GLU A 52 0.62 9.25 9.56
C GLU A 52 1.43 8.70 8.40
N ALA A 53 0.78 8.31 7.30
CA ALA A 53 1.45 7.62 6.21
C ALA A 53 0.86 7.99 4.84
N ILE A 54 1.68 7.81 3.79
CA ILE A 54 1.29 7.88 2.38
C ILE A 54 1.76 6.61 1.71
N ILE A 55 0.87 5.97 0.93
CA ILE A 55 1.20 4.81 0.11
C ILE A 55 0.74 5.07 -1.31
N GLY A 56 1.65 4.98 -2.27
CA GLY A 56 1.37 5.05 -3.70
C GLY A 56 1.45 3.68 -4.34
N PHE A 57 0.53 3.38 -5.26
CA PHE A 57 0.45 2.12 -5.99
C PHE A 57 0.43 2.35 -7.49
N GLN A 58 1.17 1.52 -8.24
CA GLN A 58 1.02 1.36 -9.69
C GLN A 58 0.74 -0.11 -9.99
N VAL A 59 -0.49 -0.40 -10.40
CA VAL A 59 -0.94 -1.77 -10.71
C VAL A 59 -0.27 -2.27 -11.98
N ARG A 60 0.49 -3.36 -11.89
CA ARG A 60 1.10 -4.06 -13.04
C ARG A 60 0.16 -5.09 -13.65
N ASP A 61 -0.45 -5.90 -12.79
CA ASP A 61 -1.42 -6.93 -13.16
C ASP A 61 -2.52 -6.95 -12.10
N GLY A 62 -3.72 -6.58 -12.50
CA GLY A 62 -4.83 -6.51 -11.57
C GLY A 62 -6.19 -6.64 -12.27
N ARG A 63 -7.14 -7.22 -11.54
CA ARG A 63 -8.52 -7.30 -11.95
C ARG A 63 -9.47 -7.36 -10.77
N PHE A 64 -10.67 -6.87 -10.99
CA PHE A 64 -11.82 -6.96 -10.11
C PHE A 64 -12.99 -7.55 -10.91
N GLY A 65 -13.32 -8.81 -10.69
CA GLY A 65 -14.22 -9.55 -11.58
C GLY A 65 -13.73 -9.52 -13.03
N LYS A 66 -14.48 -8.84 -13.90
CA LYS A 66 -14.13 -8.64 -15.32
C LYS A 66 -13.39 -7.33 -15.60
N ILE A 67 -13.32 -6.42 -14.63
CA ILE A 67 -12.71 -5.09 -14.78
C ILE A 67 -11.18 -5.25 -14.68
N SER A 68 -10.44 -4.81 -15.71
CA SER A 68 -8.98 -4.71 -15.65
C SER A 68 -8.56 -3.49 -14.83
N LEU A 69 -7.61 -3.70 -13.91
CA LEU A 69 -6.99 -2.64 -13.13
C LEU A 69 -5.56 -2.32 -13.60
N ASN A 70 -5.11 -2.91 -14.69
CA ASN A 70 -3.76 -2.74 -15.22
C ASN A 70 -3.47 -1.26 -15.52
N GLY A 71 -2.30 -0.79 -15.10
CA GLY A 71 -1.87 0.60 -15.27
C GLY A 71 -2.52 1.61 -14.33
N LEU A 72 -3.49 1.20 -13.50
CA LEU A 72 -4.12 2.09 -12.52
C LEU A 72 -3.07 2.56 -11.51
N ARG A 73 -3.10 3.88 -11.23
CA ARG A 73 -2.37 4.50 -10.15
C ARG A 73 -3.32 4.99 -9.09
N ALA A 74 -2.94 4.79 -7.84
CA ALA A 74 -3.69 5.28 -6.70
C ALA A 74 -2.76 5.67 -5.56
N VAL A 75 -3.22 6.56 -4.70
CA VAL A 75 -2.51 7.01 -3.51
C VAL A 75 -3.46 7.00 -2.34
N VAL A 76 -3.03 6.41 -1.24
CA VAL A 76 -3.77 6.43 0.02
C VAL A 76 -2.96 7.20 1.05
N ALA A 77 -3.56 8.22 1.66
CA ALA A 77 -2.99 8.94 2.80
C ALA A 77 -3.77 8.59 4.06
N PHE A 78 -3.05 8.31 5.16
CA PHE A 78 -3.62 7.88 6.42
C PHE A 78 -3.24 8.83 7.55
N LYS A 79 -4.19 9.06 8.46
CA LYS A 79 -3.94 9.67 9.78
C LYS A 79 -4.67 8.87 10.85
N TYR A 80 -3.93 8.37 11.82
CA TYR A 80 -4.46 7.72 13.01
C TYR A 80 -3.95 8.46 14.24
N PRO A 81 -4.81 8.81 15.20
CA PRO A 81 -4.40 9.55 16.41
C PRO A 81 -3.48 8.75 17.33
N LYS A 82 -3.42 7.42 17.12
CA LYS A 82 -2.56 6.46 17.79
C LYS A 82 -2.03 5.41 16.82
N ALA A 83 -1.76 4.18 17.28
CA ALA A 83 -1.45 3.07 16.41
C ALA A 83 -2.66 2.66 15.55
N ILE A 84 -2.41 2.15 14.33
CA ILE A 84 -3.48 1.81 13.37
C ILE A 84 -4.55 0.90 13.98
N HIS A 85 -4.14 -0.11 14.76
CA HIS A 85 -5.06 -1.08 15.35
C HIS A 85 -5.94 -0.50 16.46
N GLU A 86 -5.65 0.68 16.98
CA GLU A 86 -6.48 1.39 17.96
C GLU A 86 -7.65 2.16 17.31
N GLY A 87 -7.67 2.23 15.97
CA GLY A 87 -8.79 2.82 15.22
C GLY A 87 -8.74 4.34 15.06
N HIS A 88 -9.90 4.92 14.77
CA HIS A 88 -10.12 6.35 14.52
C HIS A 88 -9.34 6.90 13.33
N GLY A 89 -9.11 6.05 12.30
CA GLY A 89 -8.36 6.41 11.11
C GLY A 89 -9.14 7.37 10.21
N HIS A 90 -8.46 8.42 9.75
CA HIS A 90 -8.90 9.25 8.64
C HIS A 90 -8.07 8.89 7.41
N VAL A 91 -8.73 8.45 6.35
CA VAL A 91 -8.11 7.92 5.14
C VAL A 91 -8.62 8.68 3.92
N ILE A 92 -7.69 9.09 3.05
CA ILE A 92 -8.01 9.73 1.78
C ILE A 92 -7.47 8.86 0.64
N LEU A 93 -8.34 8.55 -0.33
CA LEU A 93 -7.98 7.84 -1.55
C LEU A 93 -7.98 8.79 -2.75
N PHE A 94 -6.81 8.93 -3.39
CA PHE A 94 -6.67 9.54 -4.71
C PHE A 94 -6.53 8.44 -5.77
N VAL A 95 -7.20 8.62 -6.90
CA VAL A 95 -7.11 7.73 -8.06
C VAL A 95 -6.75 8.56 -9.28
N ASP A 96 -5.86 8.03 -10.15
CA ASP A 96 -5.43 8.70 -11.38
C ASP A 96 -6.66 9.12 -12.21
N ASP A 97 -6.66 10.33 -12.70
CA ASP A 97 -7.75 10.90 -13.51
C ASP A 97 -7.91 10.18 -14.87
N LYS A 98 -6.88 9.44 -15.31
CA LYS A 98 -6.93 8.57 -16.48
C LYS A 98 -7.68 7.25 -16.27
N ALA A 99 -7.93 6.85 -15.02
CA ALA A 99 -8.71 5.66 -14.72
C ALA A 99 -10.17 5.83 -15.19
N SER A 100 -10.82 4.76 -15.63
CA SER A 100 -12.27 4.79 -15.85
C SER A 100 -13.01 4.90 -14.52
N GLN A 101 -14.31 5.28 -14.56
CA GLN A 101 -15.12 5.28 -13.35
C GLN A 101 -15.21 3.88 -12.74
N GLU A 102 -15.39 2.84 -13.58
CA GLU A 102 -15.46 1.45 -13.13
C GLU A 102 -14.16 1.00 -12.43
N GLN A 103 -12.99 1.42 -12.94
CA GLN A 103 -11.71 1.13 -12.30
C GLN A 103 -11.57 1.82 -10.95
N ALA A 104 -11.97 3.08 -10.86
CA ALA A 104 -11.92 3.84 -9.61
C ALA A 104 -12.85 3.23 -8.55
N ASP A 105 -14.08 2.86 -8.93
CA ASP A 105 -15.06 2.25 -8.03
C ASP A 105 -14.61 0.84 -7.59
N ALA A 106 -14.08 0.04 -8.51
CA ALA A 106 -13.54 -1.28 -8.20
C ALA A 106 -12.37 -1.20 -7.20
N PHE A 107 -11.42 -0.30 -7.43
CA PHE A 107 -10.28 -0.12 -6.53
C PHE A 107 -10.71 0.41 -5.16
N THR A 108 -11.66 1.34 -5.12
CA THR A 108 -12.27 1.83 -3.87
C THR A 108 -12.95 0.69 -3.11
N THR A 109 -13.64 -0.20 -3.83
CA THR A 109 -14.29 -1.37 -3.21
C THR A 109 -13.27 -2.32 -2.59
N ILE A 110 -12.13 -2.57 -3.26
CA ILE A 110 -11.02 -3.37 -2.71
C ILE A 110 -10.50 -2.71 -1.43
N LEU A 111 -10.14 -1.42 -1.48
CA LEU A 111 -9.56 -0.69 -0.35
C LEU A 111 -10.53 -0.52 0.83
N SER A 112 -11.85 -0.56 0.59
CA SER A 112 -12.84 -0.54 1.66
C SER A 112 -12.85 -1.79 2.53
N GLY A 113 -12.15 -2.86 2.11
CA GLY A 113 -12.09 -4.15 2.82
C GLY A 113 -13.40 -4.95 2.85
N LYS A 114 -14.51 -4.41 2.32
CA LYS A 114 -15.86 -5.02 2.38
C LYS A 114 -15.95 -6.37 1.66
N ILE A 115 -15.08 -6.60 0.69
CA ILE A 115 -15.04 -7.84 -0.10
C ILE A 115 -14.01 -8.84 0.39
N GLY A 116 -13.38 -8.57 1.55
CA GLY A 116 -12.31 -9.40 2.11
C GLY A 116 -10.96 -9.16 1.43
N GLY A 117 -9.97 -9.93 1.85
CA GLY A 117 -8.60 -9.85 1.35
C GLY A 117 -7.71 -8.91 2.17
N MET A 118 -6.60 -9.50 2.65
CA MET A 118 -5.59 -8.73 3.38
C MET A 118 -4.82 -7.79 2.43
N PRO A 119 -4.35 -6.62 2.91
CA PRO A 119 -4.49 -6.08 4.28
C PRO A 119 -5.80 -5.30 4.52
N TRP A 120 -6.58 -5.04 3.48
CA TRP A 120 -7.69 -4.09 3.50
C TRP A 120 -8.86 -4.54 4.39
N GLU A 121 -9.12 -5.85 4.45
CA GLU A 121 -10.14 -6.42 5.36
C GLU A 121 -9.83 -6.09 6.83
N ALA A 122 -8.57 -6.20 7.23
CA ALA A 122 -8.15 -5.87 8.59
C ALA A 122 -8.20 -4.36 8.85
N LEU A 123 -7.84 -3.55 7.85
CA LEU A 123 -7.83 -2.08 8.00
C LEU A 123 -9.23 -1.48 8.03
N ALA A 124 -10.21 -2.10 7.36
CA ALA A 124 -11.57 -1.56 7.27
C ALA A 124 -12.19 -1.25 8.64
N GLY A 125 -11.94 -2.11 9.65
CA GLY A 125 -12.43 -1.90 11.01
C GLY A 125 -11.74 -0.79 11.80
N THR A 126 -10.64 -0.23 11.29
CA THR A 126 -9.86 0.81 11.96
C THR A 126 -10.15 2.21 11.40
N ILE A 127 -10.83 2.30 10.27
CA ILE A 127 -11.12 3.55 9.56
C ILE A 127 -12.44 4.13 10.04
N GLU A 128 -12.39 5.35 10.59
CA GLU A 128 -13.57 6.10 11.00
C GLU A 128 -14.05 7.04 9.89
N ARG A 129 -13.13 7.72 9.20
CA ARG A 129 -13.42 8.64 8.11
C ARG A 129 -12.69 8.21 6.84
N PHE A 130 -13.44 7.93 5.78
CA PHE A 130 -12.89 7.60 4.46
C PHE A 130 -13.38 8.62 3.43
N GLU A 131 -12.46 9.24 2.71
CA GLU A 131 -12.73 10.18 1.63
C GLU A 131 -12.17 9.67 0.30
N GLY A 132 -12.95 9.73 -0.73
CA GLY A 132 -12.53 9.30 -2.07
C GLY A 132 -13.53 8.37 -2.76
N PRO A 133 -13.25 7.97 -4.00
CA PRO A 133 -12.03 8.29 -4.76
C PRO A 133 -11.99 9.74 -5.25
N ILE A 134 -10.91 10.44 -4.96
CA ILE A 134 -10.65 11.79 -5.46
C ILE A 134 -9.81 11.66 -6.73
N ARG A 135 -10.36 12.07 -7.85
CA ARG A 135 -9.67 11.95 -9.14
C ARG A 135 -8.71 13.10 -9.36
N ARG A 136 -7.43 12.78 -9.54
CA ARG A 136 -6.34 13.73 -9.75
C ARG A 136 -5.27 13.14 -10.67
N PRO A 137 -4.50 13.94 -11.41
CA PRO A 137 -3.35 13.44 -12.15
C PRO A 137 -2.28 12.96 -11.17
N ILE A 138 -1.94 11.66 -11.24
CA ILE A 138 -0.91 11.05 -10.39
C ILE A 138 0.36 10.88 -11.21
N GLN A 139 1.39 11.62 -10.85
CA GLN A 139 2.73 11.50 -11.39
C GLN A 139 3.55 10.59 -10.47
N MET A 140 4.03 9.46 -10.99
CA MET A 140 4.78 8.48 -10.22
C MET A 140 5.98 8.01 -11.04
N ARG A 141 7.18 8.14 -10.46
CA ARG A 141 8.42 7.61 -10.98
C ARG A 141 8.94 6.56 -10.00
N LEU A 142 8.84 5.30 -10.40
CA LEU A 142 9.29 4.16 -9.59
C LEU A 142 10.75 3.86 -9.92
N ASN A 143 11.63 4.05 -8.95
CA ASN A 143 13.07 3.82 -9.07
C ASN A 143 13.65 3.37 -7.71
N GLY A 144 13.04 2.32 -7.10
CA GLY A 144 13.46 1.79 -5.80
C GLY A 144 13.55 2.89 -4.75
N VAL A 145 14.70 2.98 -4.09
CA VAL A 145 14.99 3.97 -3.03
C VAL A 145 15.13 5.43 -3.53
N ARG A 146 14.88 5.69 -4.81
CA ARG A 146 14.86 7.02 -5.44
C ARG A 146 13.52 7.32 -6.13
N SER A 147 12.47 6.66 -5.67
CA SER A 147 11.12 6.84 -6.20
C SER A 147 10.55 8.21 -5.82
N GLU A 148 9.65 8.70 -6.67
CA GLU A 148 8.95 9.98 -6.48
C GLU A 148 7.47 9.82 -6.82
N LEU A 149 6.63 10.49 -6.04
CA LEU A 149 5.19 10.59 -6.24
C LEU A 149 4.75 12.03 -6.09
N ARG A 150 3.92 12.51 -7.01
CA ARG A 150 3.33 13.84 -6.95
C ARG A 150 1.88 13.83 -7.44
N ILE A 151 1.01 14.44 -6.64
CA ILE A 151 -0.32 14.90 -7.03
C ILE A 151 -0.31 16.40 -6.86
N PRO A 152 -0.35 17.20 -7.96
CA PRO A 152 -0.23 18.66 -7.86
C PRO A 152 -1.22 19.26 -6.87
N GLY A 153 -0.71 20.03 -5.90
CA GLY A 153 -1.51 20.70 -4.87
C GLY A 153 -2.11 19.78 -3.79
N ALA A 154 -1.73 18.47 -3.76
CA ALA A 154 -2.30 17.54 -2.78
C ALA A 154 -1.28 16.60 -2.13
N VAL A 155 -0.39 15.97 -2.89
CA VAL A 155 0.57 15.00 -2.35
C VAL A 155 1.93 15.19 -2.98
N GLU A 156 2.99 15.08 -2.16
CA GLU A 156 4.36 15.00 -2.61
C GLU A 156 5.13 14.03 -1.71
N MET A 157 5.81 13.08 -2.34
CA MET A 157 6.66 12.11 -1.66
C MET A 157 7.89 11.85 -2.53
N LYS A 158 9.08 12.07 -1.98
CA LYS A 158 10.35 11.84 -2.65
C LYS A 158 11.28 11.07 -1.73
N PHE A 159 11.82 9.98 -2.26
CA PHE A 159 12.75 9.11 -1.55
C PHE A 159 14.20 9.50 -1.79
N THR A 160 15.03 9.21 -0.80
CA THR A 160 16.49 9.22 -0.90
C THR A 160 17.05 7.97 -0.22
N PRO A 161 18.15 7.39 -0.73
CA PRO A 161 18.77 6.22 -0.13
C PRO A 161 19.19 6.45 1.32
N LEU A 162 19.13 5.40 2.13
CA LEU A 162 19.78 5.38 3.44
C LEU A 162 21.29 5.55 3.26
N ARG A 163 21.94 6.24 4.21
CA ARG A 163 23.39 6.47 4.20
C ARG A 163 24.02 6.09 5.51
N ASP A 164 25.24 5.61 5.42
CA ASP A 164 26.08 5.42 6.59
C ASP A 164 26.42 6.78 7.20
N PRO A 165 26.18 7.00 8.50
CA PRO A 165 26.37 8.32 9.10
C PRO A 165 27.83 8.76 9.23
N VAL A 166 28.79 7.82 9.10
CA VAL A 166 30.22 8.12 9.22
C VAL A 166 30.85 8.36 7.84
N SER A 167 30.63 7.43 6.90
CA SER A 167 31.21 7.49 5.55
C SER A 167 30.40 8.27 4.54
N GLY A 168 29.09 8.48 4.80
CA GLY A 168 28.15 9.06 3.83
C GLY A 168 27.77 8.13 2.68
N GLN A 169 28.31 6.91 2.64
CA GLN A 169 28.03 5.94 1.58
C GLN A 169 26.59 5.44 1.65
N GLU A 170 26.01 5.18 0.50
CA GLU A 170 24.68 4.61 0.41
C GLU A 170 24.64 3.18 0.95
N LYS A 171 23.57 2.86 1.68
CA LYS A 171 23.29 1.53 2.21
C LYS A 171 22.04 0.97 1.55
N GLU A 172 22.16 -0.23 1.02
CA GLU A 172 21.02 -1.04 0.64
C GLU A 172 20.56 -1.85 1.85
N VAL A 173 19.28 -1.68 2.23
CA VAL A 173 18.69 -2.34 3.40
C VAL A 173 17.33 -2.88 3.03
N HIS A 174 17.08 -4.15 3.32
CA HIS A 174 15.80 -4.80 3.12
C HIS A 174 15.21 -5.27 4.45
N ILE A 175 13.89 -5.10 4.61
CA ILE A 175 13.09 -5.81 5.61
C ILE A 175 12.36 -6.93 4.87
N VAL A 176 12.56 -8.18 5.31
CA VAL A 176 11.97 -9.37 4.69
C VAL A 176 11.10 -10.11 5.69
N TYR A 177 9.88 -10.46 5.27
CA TYR A 177 8.96 -11.32 6.02
C TYR A 177 8.86 -12.70 5.36
N PRO A 178 9.64 -13.71 5.80
CA PRO A 178 9.71 -15.02 5.13
C PRO A 178 8.37 -15.78 5.10
N LYS A 179 7.46 -15.49 6.02
CA LYS A 179 6.11 -16.07 6.11
C LYS A 179 5.00 -15.16 5.59
N GLY A 180 5.36 -14.03 4.99
CA GLY A 180 4.45 -12.98 4.53
C GLY A 180 4.32 -11.82 5.53
N GLY A 181 4.31 -10.60 4.99
CA GLY A 181 4.08 -9.36 5.72
C GLY A 181 2.63 -8.88 5.60
N PHE A 182 2.32 -7.80 6.29
CA PHE A 182 0.97 -7.23 6.28
C PHE A 182 0.64 -6.57 4.95
N PHE A 183 1.53 -5.74 4.42
CA PHE A 183 1.38 -5.08 3.11
C PHE A 183 2.21 -5.75 2.01
N TRP A 184 3.44 -6.09 2.31
CA TRP A 184 4.44 -6.63 1.39
C TRP A 184 5.35 -7.65 2.11
N ASN A 185 6.10 -8.44 1.35
CA ASN A 185 6.98 -9.49 1.88
C ASN A 185 8.45 -9.08 1.91
N ASP A 186 8.87 -8.24 0.98
CA ASP A 186 10.22 -7.71 0.85
C ASP A 186 10.13 -6.21 0.52
N GLY A 187 10.67 -5.37 1.39
CA GLY A 187 10.71 -3.93 1.21
C GLY A 187 12.14 -3.40 1.19
N ASN A 188 12.50 -2.69 0.14
CA ASN A 188 13.76 -1.96 0.03
C ASN A 188 13.63 -0.63 0.75
N MET A 189 14.40 -0.45 1.82
CA MET A 189 14.28 0.68 2.75
C MET A 189 14.96 1.93 2.23
N ALA A 190 14.27 3.05 2.40
CA ALA A 190 14.73 4.38 2.08
C ALA A 190 14.41 5.35 3.23
N THR A 191 14.71 6.61 3.02
CA THR A 191 14.18 7.72 3.82
C THR A 191 13.54 8.76 2.91
N THR A 192 12.69 9.61 3.46
CA THR A 192 12.03 10.67 2.69
C THR A 192 12.88 11.94 2.67
N GLU A 193 13.08 12.52 1.49
CA GLU A 193 13.44 13.92 1.35
C GLU A 193 12.21 14.80 1.59
N THR A 194 11.07 14.40 1.00
CA THR A 194 9.77 15.05 1.16
C THR A 194 8.70 13.98 1.38
N MET A 195 7.81 14.23 2.31
CA MET A 195 6.57 13.48 2.54
C MET A 195 5.51 14.46 3.03
N ARG A 196 4.55 14.80 2.18
CA ARG A 196 3.42 15.64 2.56
C ARG A 196 2.15 15.26 1.83
N ALA A 197 1.02 15.43 2.51
CA ALA A 197 -0.31 15.33 1.90
C ALA A 197 -1.23 16.39 2.50
N GLU A 198 -2.09 16.95 1.65
CA GLU A 198 -3.06 17.98 2.02
C GLU A 198 -4.35 17.80 1.24
N HIS A 199 -5.48 17.77 1.94
CA HIS A 199 -6.82 17.79 1.34
C HIS A 199 -7.84 18.25 2.38
N GLY A 200 -8.51 19.39 2.15
CA GLY A 200 -9.44 19.95 3.13
C GLY A 200 -8.76 20.23 4.48
N ASP A 201 -9.27 19.57 5.54
CA ASP A 201 -8.71 19.60 6.91
C ASP A 201 -7.63 18.54 7.15
N PHE A 202 -7.41 17.64 6.20
CA PHE A 202 -6.35 16.65 6.26
C PHE A 202 -5.00 17.25 5.90
N ARG A 203 -4.04 17.18 6.80
CA ARG A 203 -2.67 17.61 6.55
C ARG A 203 -1.67 16.72 7.29
N LEU A 204 -0.61 16.31 6.61
CA LEU A 204 0.58 15.71 7.18
C LEU A 204 1.83 16.18 6.44
N GLU A 205 2.96 16.26 7.17
CA GLU A 205 4.26 16.64 6.62
C GLU A 205 5.39 16.08 7.49
N TRP A 206 6.23 15.19 6.92
CA TRP A 206 7.25 14.45 7.64
C TRP A 206 8.48 14.17 6.76
N PRO A 207 9.44 15.12 6.64
CA PRO A 207 10.71 14.85 5.97
C PRO A 207 11.63 13.98 6.84
N ASN A 208 12.60 13.31 6.20
CA ASN A 208 13.62 12.48 6.87
C ASN A 208 13.02 11.38 7.78
N ARG A 209 12.03 10.67 7.27
CA ARG A 209 11.33 9.58 7.95
C ARG A 209 11.39 8.29 7.14
N TYR A 210 10.83 7.25 7.71
CA TYR A 210 10.73 5.93 7.07
C TYR A 210 10.12 6.01 5.66
N ALA A 211 10.74 5.27 4.74
CA ALA A 211 10.20 4.98 3.43
C ALA A 211 10.59 3.58 2.98
N ALA A 212 9.76 2.96 2.15
CA ALA A 212 10.03 1.67 1.52
C ALA A 212 9.46 1.61 0.10
N ALA A 213 10.21 0.93 -0.79
CA ALA A 213 9.73 0.51 -2.10
C ALA A 213 9.56 -1.01 -2.09
N ALA A 214 8.40 -1.52 -2.50
CA ALA A 214 8.07 -2.94 -2.42
C ALA A 214 7.11 -3.36 -3.54
N GLU A 215 6.97 -4.67 -3.72
CA GLU A 215 5.87 -5.25 -4.47
C GLU A 215 4.75 -5.69 -3.52
N VAL A 216 3.52 -5.45 -3.92
CA VAL A 216 2.33 -5.93 -3.21
C VAL A 216 1.56 -6.92 -4.07
N ASN A 217 0.95 -7.91 -3.40
CA ASN A 217 0.15 -8.93 -4.05
C ASN A 217 -1.06 -9.25 -3.17
N TRP A 218 -2.21 -8.71 -3.54
CA TRP A 218 -3.45 -8.83 -2.77
C TRP A 218 -4.51 -9.62 -3.54
N THR A 219 -5.28 -10.41 -2.82
CA THR A 219 -6.41 -11.18 -3.35
C THR A 219 -7.39 -11.51 -2.23
N ASN A 220 -8.67 -11.66 -2.59
CA ASN A 220 -9.67 -12.26 -1.71
C ASN A 220 -9.95 -13.74 -2.06
N GLN A 221 -9.14 -14.33 -2.93
CA GLN A 221 -9.20 -15.74 -3.26
C GLN A 221 -8.09 -16.49 -2.52
N ALA A 222 -8.46 -17.58 -1.84
CA ALA A 222 -7.53 -18.47 -1.14
C ALA A 222 -6.80 -19.40 -2.11
#